data_3337b92dd1b24aa792cc36515caca1d1
#
_entry.id   3337b92dd1b24aa792cc36515caca1d1
#
_cell.length_a   1.000
_cell.length_b   1.000
_cell.length_c   1.000
_cell.angle_alpha   90.00
_cell.angle_beta   90.00
_cell.angle_gamma   90.00
#
_symmetry.space_group_name_H-M   'P 1'
#
loop_
_entity.id
_entity.type
_entity.pdbx_description
1 polymer ?
#
loop_
_entity_poly.entity_id
_entity_poly.type
_entity_poly.pdbx_seq_one_letter_code
_entity_poly.pdbx_strand_id
1 'polypeptide(L)'
;MKVRPPRSCIEPAALRSYIAPRWLPGGHAQTIFAALSPPPAVEFTRERWDTPDGDFIDLDWAGSPDATRLLVLFHGLEGSSNSHYARAIVRSALAEGWRCVVPHFRGCSGELNRLPRAYHSGDSA
;
A
#
# COMPACT_ATOMS: atom_id res chain seq x y z
N MET A 1 22.90 29.59 17.80
CA MET A 1 22.05 29.07 16.70
C MET A 1 20.93 28.27 17.36
N LYS A 2 19.73 28.85 17.50
CA LYS A 2 18.59 28.17 18.15
C LYS A 2 17.92 27.25 17.11
N VAL A 3 18.09 25.97 17.29
CA VAL A 3 17.37 24.95 16.49
C VAL A 3 15.89 25.06 16.85
N ARG A 4 15.08 25.42 15.86
CA ARG A 4 13.62 25.44 15.99
C ARG A 4 13.14 23.98 16.11
N PRO A 5 12.37 23.62 17.13
CA PRO A 5 11.83 22.26 17.20
C PRO A 5 10.93 22.00 15.99
N PRO A 6 10.86 20.75 15.48
CA PRO A 6 9.97 20.43 14.39
C PRO A 6 8.53 20.76 14.82
N ARG A 7 7.78 21.37 13.90
CA ARG A 7 6.35 21.65 14.13
C ARG A 7 5.69 20.35 14.52
N SER A 8 5.14 20.37 15.71
CA SER A 8 4.41 19.26 16.31
C SER A 8 3.50 18.59 15.28
N CYS A 9 3.65 17.30 15.22
CA CYS A 9 2.67 16.38 14.71
C CYS A 9 1.27 16.92 14.95
N ILE A 10 0.49 16.89 13.88
CA ILE A 10 -0.96 17.00 13.82
C ILE A 10 -1.56 16.91 15.23
N GLU A 11 -2.08 18.04 15.75
CA GLU A 11 -2.95 17.97 16.92
C GLU A 11 -3.93 16.85 16.69
N PRO A 12 -4.20 16.00 17.68
CA PRO A 12 -5.25 15.00 17.56
C PRO A 12 -6.58 15.75 17.48
N ALA A 13 -6.85 16.32 16.30
CA ALA A 13 -8.16 16.82 15.97
C ALA A 13 -9.10 15.65 16.16
N ALA A 14 -9.69 15.61 17.35
CA ALA A 14 -10.72 14.70 17.80
C ALA A 14 -10.75 13.43 16.94
N LEU A 15 -9.97 12.42 17.30
CA LEU A 15 -10.17 11.06 16.79
C LEU A 15 -11.66 10.77 17.01
N ARG A 16 -12.47 11.01 16.01
CA ARG A 16 -13.88 10.65 16.06
C ARG A 16 -13.90 9.17 16.31
N SER A 17 -14.42 8.79 17.46
CA SER A 17 -14.56 7.37 17.81
C SER A 17 -15.24 6.67 16.64
N TYR A 18 -14.60 5.62 16.12
CA TYR A 18 -15.19 4.81 15.06
C TYR A 18 -16.50 4.22 15.55
N ILE A 19 -17.58 4.49 14.84
CA ILE A 19 -18.89 3.90 15.11
C ILE A 19 -19.16 2.89 14.02
N ALA A 20 -19.20 1.61 14.41
CA ALA A 20 -19.51 0.54 13.47
C ALA A 20 -20.92 0.69 12.89
N PRO A 21 -21.13 0.39 11.61
CA PRO A 21 -22.45 0.33 11.02
C PRO A 21 -23.35 -0.64 11.80
N ARG A 22 -24.60 -0.25 12.06
CA ARG A 22 -25.54 -1.08 12.85
C ARG A 22 -25.81 -2.46 12.23
N TRP A 23 -25.68 -2.56 10.90
CA TRP A 23 -25.86 -3.81 10.15
C TRP A 23 -24.58 -4.68 10.12
N LEU A 24 -23.44 -4.17 10.62
CA LEU A 24 -22.15 -4.86 10.65
C LEU A 24 -21.53 -4.75 12.06
N PRO A 25 -22.16 -5.33 13.09
CA PRO A 25 -21.68 -5.23 14.46
C PRO A 25 -20.47 -6.14 14.72
N GLY A 26 -19.51 -5.60 15.47
CA GLY A 26 -18.35 -6.36 15.96
C GLY A 26 -17.23 -6.55 14.92
N GLY A 27 -16.01 -6.70 15.43
CA GLY A 27 -14.80 -6.77 14.58
C GLY A 27 -14.76 -7.99 13.67
N HIS A 28 -15.23 -9.15 14.12
CA HIS A 28 -15.25 -10.37 13.30
C HIS A 28 -16.13 -10.22 12.05
N ALA A 29 -17.34 -9.69 12.21
CA ALA A 29 -18.24 -9.48 11.09
C ALA A 29 -17.65 -8.48 10.07
N GLN A 30 -17.01 -7.42 10.55
CA GLN A 30 -16.35 -6.42 9.69
C GLN A 30 -15.17 -7.03 8.92
N THR A 31 -14.37 -7.86 9.57
CA THR A 31 -13.23 -8.55 8.93
C THR A 31 -13.73 -9.52 7.85
N ILE A 32 -14.73 -10.34 8.17
CA ILE A 32 -15.30 -11.30 7.22
C ILE A 32 -15.96 -10.58 6.04
N PHE A 33 -16.73 -9.54 6.32
CA PHE A 33 -17.37 -8.74 5.27
C PHE A 33 -16.34 -8.13 4.31
N ALA A 34 -15.26 -7.52 4.86
CA ALA A 34 -14.20 -6.97 4.04
C ALA A 34 -13.50 -8.04 3.19
N ALA A 35 -13.27 -9.23 3.74
CA ALA A 35 -12.63 -10.33 3.03
C ALA A 35 -13.50 -10.91 1.90
N LEU A 36 -14.82 -10.93 2.08
CA LEU A 36 -15.77 -11.44 1.09
C LEU A 36 -16.23 -10.40 0.07
N SER A 37 -16.01 -9.11 0.35
CA SER A 37 -16.36 -8.05 -0.58
C SER A 37 -15.38 -8.04 -1.77
N PRO A 38 -15.83 -7.82 -3.00
CA PRO A 38 -14.93 -7.70 -4.13
C PRO A 38 -14.00 -6.50 -3.93
N PRO A 39 -12.69 -6.65 -4.19
CA PRO A 39 -11.78 -5.52 -4.08
C PRO A 39 -12.14 -4.42 -5.08
N PRO A 40 -11.93 -3.15 -4.74
CA PRO A 40 -12.13 -2.06 -5.69
C PRO A 40 -11.35 -2.30 -6.99
N ALA A 41 -11.96 -2.00 -8.12
CA ALA A 41 -11.28 -2.05 -9.41
C ALA A 41 -10.19 -0.97 -9.45
N VAL A 42 -8.95 -1.38 -9.70
CA VAL A 42 -7.79 -0.53 -9.96
C VAL A 42 -6.99 -1.19 -11.06
N GLU A 43 -6.65 -0.42 -12.07
CA GLU A 43 -5.75 -0.85 -13.14
C GLU A 43 -4.32 -0.49 -12.75
N PHE A 44 -3.44 -1.49 -12.80
CA PHE A 44 -2.01 -1.32 -12.54
C PHE A 44 -1.20 -1.61 -13.79
N THR A 45 -0.15 -0.82 -14.00
CA THR A 45 0.91 -1.09 -14.98
C THR A 45 2.13 -1.55 -14.23
N ARG A 46 2.62 -2.76 -14.52
CA ARG A 46 3.78 -3.35 -13.87
C ARG A 46 5.06 -2.89 -14.54
N GLU A 47 6.02 -2.50 -13.71
CA GLU A 47 7.39 -2.20 -14.09
C GLU A 47 8.33 -3.06 -13.24
N ARG A 48 9.34 -3.66 -13.85
CA ARG A 48 10.34 -4.47 -13.16
C ARG A 48 11.64 -3.70 -13.02
N TRP A 49 12.19 -3.67 -11.83
CA TRP A 49 13.49 -3.11 -11.53
C TRP A 49 14.46 -4.21 -11.12
N ASP A 50 15.60 -4.31 -11.80
CA ASP A 50 16.68 -5.18 -11.39
C ASP A 50 17.39 -4.60 -10.16
N THR A 51 17.70 -5.47 -9.21
CA THR A 51 18.40 -5.09 -7.98
C THR A 51 19.91 -5.38 -8.11
N PRO A 52 20.77 -4.67 -7.35
CA PRO A 52 22.22 -4.81 -7.46
C PRO A 52 22.75 -6.21 -7.19
N ASP A 53 22.01 -7.03 -6.45
CA ASP A 53 22.34 -8.44 -6.15
C ASP A 53 21.92 -9.41 -7.26
N GLY A 54 21.44 -8.89 -8.41
CA GLY A 54 21.05 -9.71 -9.57
C GLY A 54 19.62 -10.26 -9.50
N ASP A 55 18.85 -9.83 -8.54
CA ASP A 55 17.44 -10.16 -8.41
C ASP A 55 16.54 -9.06 -9.01
N PHE A 56 15.27 -9.01 -8.66
CA PHE A 56 14.34 -7.97 -9.10
C PHE A 56 13.27 -7.65 -8.07
N ILE A 57 12.67 -6.50 -8.23
CA ILE A 57 11.41 -6.12 -7.59
C ILE A 57 10.43 -5.65 -8.65
N ASP A 58 9.16 -5.97 -8.47
CA ASP A 58 8.09 -5.49 -9.31
C ASP A 58 7.37 -4.32 -8.64
N LEU A 59 7.07 -3.30 -9.44
CA LEU A 59 6.34 -2.11 -9.01
C LEU A 59 5.04 -2.03 -9.80
N ASP A 60 3.93 -1.97 -9.11
CA ASP A 60 2.63 -1.78 -9.74
C ASP A 60 2.22 -0.30 -9.64
N TRP A 61 2.22 0.36 -10.80
CA TRP A 61 1.89 1.77 -10.96
C TRP A 61 0.43 1.98 -11.30
N ALA A 62 -0.16 3.05 -10.76
CA ALA A 62 -1.51 3.50 -11.13
C ALA A 62 -1.57 5.02 -11.15
N GLY A 63 -2.43 5.58 -12.01
CA GLY A 63 -2.63 7.02 -12.17
C GLY A 63 -1.72 7.66 -13.22
N SER A 64 -1.92 8.96 -13.43
CA SER A 64 -1.18 9.72 -14.45
C SER A 64 0.30 9.88 -14.08
N PRO A 65 1.22 9.67 -15.02
CA PRO A 65 2.64 9.98 -14.80
C PRO A 65 2.90 11.46 -14.53
N ASP A 66 2.01 12.35 -14.96
CA ASP A 66 2.13 13.81 -14.78
C ASP A 66 1.58 14.31 -13.45
N ALA A 67 1.07 13.41 -12.59
CA ALA A 67 0.55 13.79 -11.28
C ALA A 67 1.66 14.38 -10.41
N THR A 68 1.34 15.50 -9.75
CA THR A 68 2.30 16.22 -8.88
C THR A 68 2.51 15.56 -7.52
N ARG A 69 1.67 14.59 -7.16
CA ARG A 69 1.72 13.88 -5.88
C ARG A 69 1.87 12.39 -6.12
N LEU A 70 2.75 11.78 -5.35
CA LEU A 70 3.01 10.35 -5.40
C LEU A 70 2.68 9.70 -4.06
N LEU A 71 1.88 8.63 -4.10
CA LEU A 71 1.70 7.69 -3.00
C LEU A 71 2.57 6.46 -3.25
N VAL A 72 3.45 6.16 -2.31
CA VAL A 72 4.19 4.88 -2.26
C VAL A 72 3.55 4.02 -1.17
N LEU A 73 3.00 2.88 -1.54
CA LEU A 73 2.30 1.98 -0.62
C LEU A 73 3.04 0.66 -0.49
N PHE A 74 3.67 0.44 0.65
CA PHE A 74 4.25 -0.87 0.99
C PHE A 74 3.15 -1.78 1.55
N HIS A 75 3.02 -2.96 0.98
CA HIS A 75 2.03 -3.94 1.42
C HIS A 75 2.48 -4.67 2.70
N GLY A 76 1.52 -5.26 3.42
CA GLY A 76 1.79 -6.07 4.59
C GLY A 76 2.30 -7.48 4.24
N LEU A 77 2.50 -8.30 5.28
CA LEU A 77 2.98 -9.68 5.15
C LEU A 77 2.15 -10.45 4.11
N GLU A 78 2.84 -11.08 3.15
CA GLU A 78 2.21 -11.82 2.05
C GLU A 78 1.16 -11.02 1.24
N GLY A 79 1.16 -9.70 1.37
CA GLY A 79 0.29 -8.82 0.61
C GLY A 79 0.79 -8.60 -0.83
N SER A 80 0.01 -7.85 -1.58
CA SER A 80 0.35 -7.39 -2.93
C SER A 80 -0.50 -6.17 -3.30
N SER A 81 -0.30 -5.62 -4.48
CA SER A 81 -1.20 -4.60 -5.07
C SER A 81 -2.65 -5.09 -5.19
N ASN A 82 -2.86 -6.42 -5.23
CA ASN A 82 -4.17 -7.06 -5.28
C ASN A 82 -4.87 -7.14 -3.91
N SER A 83 -4.19 -6.85 -2.83
CA SER A 83 -4.78 -6.82 -1.49
C SER A 83 -5.92 -5.82 -1.42
N HIS A 84 -6.99 -6.19 -0.74
CA HIS A 84 -8.22 -5.40 -0.64
C HIS A 84 -7.94 -3.98 -0.15
N TYR A 85 -7.15 -3.83 0.92
CA TYR A 85 -6.79 -2.55 1.50
C TYR A 85 -5.90 -1.73 0.55
N ALA A 86 -4.97 -2.38 -0.16
CA ALA A 86 -4.08 -1.70 -1.09
C ALA A 86 -4.89 -1.05 -2.23
N ARG A 87 -5.80 -1.81 -2.83
CA ARG A 87 -6.70 -1.28 -3.88
C ARG A 87 -7.61 -0.17 -3.36
N ALA A 88 -8.13 -0.29 -2.12
CA ALA A 88 -8.97 0.75 -1.53
C ALA A 88 -8.21 2.07 -1.33
N ILE A 89 -6.99 2.00 -0.79
CA ILE A 89 -6.12 3.17 -0.58
C ILE A 89 -5.73 3.80 -1.92
N VAL A 90 -5.25 2.98 -2.87
CA VAL A 90 -4.85 3.46 -4.21
C VAL A 90 -6.03 4.12 -4.91
N ARG A 91 -7.22 3.49 -4.92
CA ARG A 91 -8.42 4.09 -5.51
C ARG A 91 -8.76 5.45 -4.90
N SER A 92 -8.65 5.59 -3.59
CA SER A 92 -8.90 6.88 -2.91
C SER A 92 -7.87 7.94 -3.32
N ALA A 93 -6.61 7.58 -3.42
CA ALA A 93 -5.55 8.49 -3.86
C ALA A 93 -5.70 8.89 -5.34
N LEU A 94 -6.09 7.95 -6.20
CA LEU A 94 -6.39 8.24 -7.61
C LEU A 94 -7.56 9.23 -7.77
N ALA A 95 -8.59 9.13 -6.92
CA ALA A 95 -9.71 10.07 -6.91
C ALA A 95 -9.27 11.50 -6.56
N GLU A 96 -8.20 11.65 -5.80
CA GLU A 96 -7.57 12.94 -5.48
C GLU A 96 -6.51 13.38 -6.52
N GLY A 97 -6.38 12.65 -7.63
CA GLY A 97 -5.44 12.96 -8.71
C GLY A 97 -3.98 12.62 -8.39
N TRP A 98 -3.71 11.71 -7.46
CA TRP A 98 -2.36 11.28 -7.15
C TRP A 98 -1.93 10.15 -8.09
N ARG A 99 -0.63 10.05 -8.34
CA ARG A 99 -0.02 8.83 -8.86
C ARG A 99 0.30 7.89 -7.71
N CYS A 100 0.17 6.59 -7.94
CA CYS A 100 0.42 5.59 -6.92
C CYS A 100 1.41 4.55 -7.42
N VAL A 101 2.22 4.01 -6.50
CA VAL A 101 3.06 2.86 -6.75
C VAL A 101 3.00 1.90 -5.55
N VAL A 102 2.88 0.62 -5.85
CA VAL A 102 2.94 -0.46 -4.88
C VAL A 102 4.17 -1.31 -5.20
N PRO A 103 5.31 -1.09 -4.51
CA PRO A 103 6.45 -1.98 -4.62
C PRO A 103 6.12 -3.34 -4.00
N HIS A 104 6.42 -4.41 -4.73
CA HIS A 104 6.25 -5.77 -4.24
C HIS A 104 7.53 -6.23 -3.55
N PHE A 105 7.39 -6.77 -2.36
CA PHE A 105 8.48 -7.51 -1.74
C PHE A 105 8.80 -8.76 -2.56
N ARG A 106 10.04 -9.25 -2.45
CA ARG A 106 10.52 -10.43 -3.18
C ARG A 106 9.58 -11.61 -2.99
N GLY A 107 9.19 -12.24 -4.10
CA GLY A 107 8.24 -13.37 -4.13
C GLY A 107 6.77 -13.01 -3.92
N CYS A 108 6.42 -11.73 -3.75
CA CYS A 108 5.04 -11.29 -3.53
C CYS A 108 4.33 -10.74 -4.78
N SER A 109 5.02 -10.64 -5.91
CA SER A 109 4.45 -10.12 -7.15
C SER A 109 3.66 -11.13 -7.98
N GLY A 110 3.63 -12.39 -7.55
CA GLY A 110 3.08 -13.53 -8.28
C GLY A 110 4.13 -14.30 -9.07
N GLU A 111 5.37 -13.81 -9.13
CA GLU A 111 6.53 -14.50 -9.70
C GLU A 111 7.58 -14.75 -8.62
N LEU A 112 8.26 -15.90 -8.72
CA LEU A 112 9.38 -16.21 -7.85
C LEU A 112 10.59 -15.36 -8.24
N ASN A 113 11.30 -14.85 -7.24
CA ASN A 113 12.54 -14.15 -7.44
C ASN A 113 13.63 -15.10 -7.98
N ARG A 114 14.67 -14.53 -8.59
CA ARG A 114 15.81 -15.28 -9.18
C ARG A 114 16.67 -15.92 -8.09
N LEU A 115 16.81 -15.23 -6.95
CA LEU A 115 17.60 -15.71 -5.83
C LEU A 115 16.74 -16.50 -4.84
N PRO A 116 17.27 -17.55 -4.19
CA PRO A 116 16.57 -18.30 -3.15
C PRO A 116 16.53 -17.52 -1.82
N ARG A 117 15.99 -16.31 -1.87
CA ARG A 117 15.92 -15.36 -0.76
C ARG A 117 14.48 -14.92 -0.58
N ALA A 118 13.91 -15.20 0.58
CA ALA A 118 12.63 -14.62 0.99
C ALA A 118 12.83 -13.20 1.50
N TYR A 119 11.83 -12.35 1.30
CA TYR A 119 11.85 -11.01 1.89
C TYR A 119 11.66 -11.07 3.41
N HIS A 120 12.14 -10.05 4.08
CA HIS A 120 11.80 -9.77 5.48
C HIS A 120 11.65 -8.25 5.66
N SER A 121 10.94 -7.84 6.73
CA SER A 121 10.61 -6.44 6.96
C SER A 121 11.81 -5.49 7.16
N GLY A 122 13.01 -6.04 7.38
CA GLY A 122 14.25 -5.29 7.47
C GLY A 122 15.14 -5.38 6.22
N ASP A 123 14.60 -5.81 5.08
CA ASP A 123 15.33 -5.95 3.82
C ASP A 123 15.54 -4.57 3.18
N SER A 124 16.59 -3.89 3.63
CA SER A 124 16.91 -2.51 3.23
C SER A 124 18.28 -2.38 2.55
N ALA A 125 18.95 -3.49 2.22
CA ALA A 125 20.26 -3.51 1.59
C ALA A 125 20.17 -3.75 0.09
#